data_22336d51695808f08c37031100aa10b4
#
_entry.id   22336d51695808f08c37031100aa10b4
#
_cell.length_a   1.000
_cell.length_b   1.000
_cell.length_c   1.000
_cell.angle_alpha   90.00
_cell.angle_beta   90.00
_cell.angle_gamma   90.00
#
_symmetry.space_group_name_H-M   'P 1'
#
loop_
_entity.id
_entity.type
_entity.pdbx_description
1 polymer ?
#
loop_
_entity_poly.entity_id
_entity_poly.type
_entity_poly.pdbx_seq_one_letter_code
_entity_poly.pdbx_strand_id
1 'polypeptide(L)'
;MTGKRICRTPRSDVFRKSRLILLVCLVGLLWLTVTPIPSQEKSRSDSSQSASSTAYAPSPANQAARNWFQDAKFGMFIHWGVYSVLGEGEWVMNEKKMSIAEYEKLPPQFNPTEFNPVEWVALAKAAGMKYITITSKHHDGFAMFDSKVSDYDIVDRTPYKRDVLKMLADECRKQGIKLFFYHSQLDWHHPDYYPLGRTGHFSGRPAQGDWYKYLDYMDGQLRELLTGYGEIGGIWFDGWWDKPDADWRLDKTYKLIHDLQPQALIGSNHHQKPFAGEDFQMFEKDLPGGKTAEFNKDSEIGNLPLETCETINKSWGYNKNDTSFKTERELLQYLIRAAGRNANFLLNIGPLPTGKIQPEFVSQLKAMGQWMAKYGDSVYGTRGGPITPRPWGVTTQKGKKVYFHILDWQDSLLPLPKMHGIIRKATFLNTGRKADIIDTSQGLVLNIPEGTMDPIDTIVVLEM
;
A
#
# COMPACT_ATOMS: atom_id res chain seq x y z
N MET A 1 28.86 12.98 -59.86
CA MET A 1 30.06 12.13 -59.88
C MET A 1 30.03 11.25 -58.71
N THR A 2 29.59 10.06 -58.93
CA THR A 2 30.22 8.73 -58.70
C THR A 2 30.53 8.45 -57.21
N GLY A 3 30.15 7.42 -56.58
CA GLY A 3 29.59 6.16 -57.03
C GLY A 3 29.25 5.25 -55.84
N LYS A 4 28.33 4.36 -56.09
CA LYS A 4 27.83 3.24 -55.25
C LYS A 4 28.96 2.25 -54.86
N ARG A 5 28.86 1.64 -53.69
CA ARG A 5 29.10 0.17 -53.59
C ARG A 5 28.26 -0.46 -52.50
N ILE A 6 27.48 -1.43 -52.95
CA ILE A 6 26.72 -2.47 -52.20
C ILE A 6 27.72 -3.59 -51.89
N CYS A 7 27.63 -4.20 -50.71
CA CYS A 7 28.10 -5.58 -50.54
C CYS A 7 27.19 -6.38 -49.59
N ARG A 8 26.90 -7.55 -50.11
CA ARG A 8 25.90 -8.56 -49.70
C ARG A 8 26.38 -9.41 -48.53
N THR A 9 25.40 -9.94 -47.83
CA THR A 9 25.45 -11.10 -46.89
C THR A 9 26.05 -12.37 -47.51
N PRO A 10 26.44 -13.36 -46.72
CA PRO A 10 25.79 -14.67 -46.92
C PRO A 10 25.25 -15.34 -45.64
N ARG A 11 24.13 -16.05 -45.85
CA ARG A 11 23.60 -17.13 -45.06
C ARG A 11 24.51 -18.34 -45.08
N SER A 12 24.52 -19.14 -43.99
CA SER A 12 24.73 -20.59 -44.10
C SER A 12 24.01 -21.31 -43.00
N ASP A 13 23.02 -22.12 -43.44
CA ASP A 13 22.38 -23.21 -42.69
C ASP A 13 23.39 -24.33 -42.45
N VAL A 14 23.36 -24.95 -41.27
CA VAL A 14 23.81 -26.33 -41.11
C VAL A 14 22.90 -27.07 -40.12
N PHE A 15 22.04 -27.91 -40.71
CA PHE A 15 21.38 -29.05 -40.07
C PHE A 15 22.42 -30.09 -39.61
N ARG A 16 22.32 -30.63 -38.41
CA ARG A 16 22.84 -31.96 -38.10
C ARG A 16 21.96 -32.72 -37.12
N LYS A 17 21.36 -33.77 -37.61
CA LYS A 17 20.72 -34.88 -36.90
C LYS A 17 21.79 -35.74 -36.20
N SER A 18 21.45 -36.27 -35.02
CA SER A 18 22.02 -37.53 -34.51
C SER A 18 21.16 -38.07 -33.37
N ARG A 19 20.42 -39.09 -33.66
CA ARG A 19 20.56 -40.49 -33.31
C ARG A 19 20.32 -40.87 -31.85
N LEU A 20 19.16 -41.42 -31.66
CA LEU A 20 18.65 -42.28 -30.57
C LEU A 20 19.54 -43.52 -30.43
N ILE A 21 20.02 -43.83 -29.22
CA ILE A 21 20.56 -45.14 -28.85
C ILE A 21 19.75 -45.71 -27.71
N LEU A 22 19.02 -46.77 -28.04
CA LEU A 22 18.26 -47.63 -27.14
C LEU A 22 19.27 -48.62 -26.55
N LEU A 23 19.42 -48.69 -25.23
CA LEU A 23 20.15 -49.78 -24.56
C LEU A 23 19.19 -50.55 -23.66
N VAL A 24 18.83 -51.75 -24.10
CA VAL A 24 18.12 -52.75 -23.32
C VAL A 24 19.15 -53.56 -22.53
N CYS A 25 19.05 -53.54 -21.20
CA CYS A 25 19.74 -54.54 -20.36
C CYS A 25 18.73 -55.33 -19.53
N LEU A 26 18.54 -56.57 -19.91
CA LEU A 26 17.99 -57.63 -19.06
C LEU A 26 18.95 -57.92 -17.90
N VAL A 27 18.45 -57.92 -16.66
CA VAL A 27 19.12 -58.63 -15.55
C VAL A 27 18.06 -59.28 -14.67
N GLY A 28 18.32 -60.53 -14.38
CA GLY A 28 17.47 -61.52 -13.79
C GLY A 28 17.03 -61.34 -12.35
N LEU A 29 15.94 -62.02 -12.06
CA LEU A 29 15.39 -62.22 -10.74
C LEU A 29 16.35 -63.07 -9.88
N LEU A 30 16.75 -62.53 -8.72
CA LEU A 30 17.19 -63.32 -7.56
C LEU A 30 16.22 -63.08 -6.42
N TRP A 31 15.48 -64.11 -6.04
CA TRP A 31 14.65 -64.13 -4.84
C TRP A 31 15.55 -64.37 -3.62
N LEU A 32 15.67 -63.38 -2.75
CA LEU A 32 16.17 -63.53 -1.37
C LEU A 32 15.00 -63.32 -0.42
N THR A 33 14.60 -64.37 0.26
CA THR A 33 13.65 -64.37 1.35
C THR A 33 14.27 -63.69 2.56
N VAL A 34 13.71 -62.54 2.90
CA VAL A 34 14.02 -61.84 4.16
C VAL A 34 12.87 -62.05 5.12
N THR A 35 13.14 -62.74 6.20
CA THR A 35 12.20 -62.90 7.34
C THR A 35 11.99 -61.54 8.04
N PRO A 36 10.75 -61.16 8.42
CA PRO A 36 10.52 -59.89 9.12
C PRO A 36 10.97 -59.98 10.59
N ILE A 37 11.80 -59.03 11.01
CA ILE A 37 12.09 -58.74 12.41
C ILE A 37 10.91 -57.90 12.94
N PRO A 38 10.30 -58.19 14.11
CA PRO A 38 9.24 -57.40 14.65
C PRO A 38 9.77 -56.05 15.17
N SER A 39 9.38 -54.98 14.52
CA SER A 39 9.59 -53.62 14.98
C SER A 39 8.73 -53.33 16.21
N GLN A 40 9.33 -53.03 17.33
CA GLN A 40 8.67 -52.43 18.50
C GLN A 40 8.11 -51.07 18.10
N GLU A 41 6.82 -50.96 17.96
CA GLU A 41 6.08 -49.70 17.96
C GLU A 41 6.26 -49.00 19.32
N LYS A 42 7.14 -47.99 19.37
CA LYS A 42 7.09 -46.98 20.41
C LYS A 42 5.85 -46.12 20.12
N SER A 43 4.80 -46.29 20.91
CA SER A 43 3.68 -45.39 20.95
C SER A 43 4.19 -44.00 21.32
N ARG A 44 4.36 -43.16 20.29
CA ARG A 44 4.37 -41.69 20.49
C ARG A 44 2.95 -41.31 20.84
N SER A 45 2.73 -40.96 22.09
CA SER A 45 1.54 -40.24 22.52
C SER A 45 1.55 -38.90 21.75
N ASP A 46 0.74 -38.82 20.72
CA ASP A 46 0.33 -37.56 20.10
C ASP A 46 -0.48 -36.75 21.14
N SER A 47 0.22 -35.99 21.95
CA SER A 47 -0.37 -34.85 22.62
C SER A 47 -0.36 -33.66 21.64
N SER A 48 -1.13 -33.78 20.56
CA SER A 48 -1.57 -32.60 19.83
C SER A 48 -2.59 -31.90 20.75
N GLN A 49 -2.09 -31.05 21.64
CA GLN A 49 -2.89 -29.96 22.14
C GLN A 49 -3.24 -29.11 20.92
N SER A 50 -4.41 -29.36 20.33
CA SER A 50 -5.09 -28.40 19.49
C SER A 50 -5.39 -27.20 20.38
N ALA A 51 -4.46 -26.24 20.44
CA ALA A 51 -4.81 -24.90 20.82
C ALA A 51 -5.87 -24.47 19.79
N SER A 52 -7.14 -24.48 20.22
CA SER A 52 -8.21 -23.83 19.48
C SER A 52 -7.80 -22.36 19.38
N SER A 53 -7.18 -21.97 18.29
CA SER A 53 -7.04 -20.57 17.94
C SER A 53 -8.47 -20.08 17.77
N THR A 54 -9.02 -19.44 18.79
CA THR A 54 -10.26 -18.69 18.63
C THR A 54 -9.99 -17.68 17.52
N ALA A 55 -10.66 -17.87 16.38
CA ALA A 55 -10.51 -17.00 15.24
C ALA A 55 -10.70 -15.54 15.72
N TYR A 56 -9.77 -14.65 15.36
CA TYR A 56 -9.89 -13.24 15.71
C TYR A 56 -11.26 -12.70 15.28
N ALA A 57 -11.99 -12.14 16.24
CA ALA A 57 -13.25 -11.46 16.00
C ALA A 57 -13.09 -9.97 16.34
N PRO A 58 -13.33 -9.07 15.37
CA PRO A 58 -13.20 -7.63 15.62
C PRO A 58 -14.20 -7.16 16.67
N SER A 59 -13.76 -6.27 17.56
CA SER A 59 -14.64 -5.62 18.53
C SER A 59 -15.68 -4.73 17.81
N PRO A 60 -16.80 -4.35 18.46
CA PRO A 60 -17.72 -3.37 17.87
C PRO A 60 -17.05 -2.03 17.50
N ALA A 61 -16.08 -1.57 18.27
CA ALA A 61 -15.30 -0.36 17.98
C ALA A 61 -14.43 -0.55 16.74
N ASN A 62 -13.75 -1.70 16.61
CA ASN A 62 -12.96 -2.03 15.43
C ASN A 62 -13.86 -2.14 14.18
N GLN A 63 -15.00 -2.81 14.27
CA GLN A 63 -15.93 -2.93 13.15
C GLN A 63 -16.46 -1.56 12.69
N ALA A 64 -16.75 -0.66 13.62
CA ALA A 64 -17.13 0.72 13.30
C ALA A 64 -15.98 1.48 12.58
N ALA A 65 -14.74 1.27 13.03
CA ALA A 65 -13.56 1.84 12.40
C ALA A 65 -13.33 1.29 10.98
N ARG A 66 -13.50 -0.02 10.75
CA ARG A 66 -13.45 -0.65 9.41
C ARG A 66 -14.49 -0.04 8.46
N ASN A 67 -15.72 0.15 8.95
CA ASN A 67 -16.79 0.77 8.14
C ASN A 67 -16.44 2.21 7.78
N TRP A 68 -15.97 2.99 8.76
CA TRP A 68 -15.49 4.35 8.53
C TRP A 68 -14.35 4.37 7.51
N PHE A 69 -13.39 3.47 7.62
CA PHE A 69 -12.24 3.38 6.71
C PHE A 69 -12.70 3.10 5.28
N GLN A 70 -13.63 2.15 5.10
CA GLN A 70 -14.20 1.90 3.76
C GLN A 70 -14.91 3.11 3.17
N ASP A 71 -15.49 3.99 4.00
CA ASP A 71 -16.19 5.20 3.54
C ASP A 71 -15.22 6.36 3.25
N ALA A 72 -14.05 6.37 3.87
CA ALA A 72 -13.06 7.44 3.80
C ALA A 72 -12.47 7.63 2.39
N LYS A 73 -12.20 6.57 1.67
CA LYS A 73 -11.73 6.48 0.28
C LYS A 73 -10.41 7.16 -0.07
N PHE A 74 -10.00 8.23 0.61
CA PHE A 74 -8.83 9.01 0.24
C PHE A 74 -8.04 9.46 1.45
N GLY A 75 -6.73 9.16 1.46
CA GLY A 75 -5.77 9.50 2.51
C GLY A 75 -4.45 10.04 1.97
N MET A 76 -3.69 10.72 2.83
CA MET A 76 -2.33 11.18 2.56
C MET A 76 -1.33 10.23 3.19
N PHE A 77 -0.37 9.73 2.40
CA PHE A 77 0.80 9.05 2.91
C PHE A 77 1.97 10.02 3.00
N ILE A 78 2.77 9.93 4.05
CA ILE A 78 3.94 10.79 4.24
C ILE A 78 5.15 9.91 4.55
N HIS A 79 6.09 9.82 3.60
CA HIS A 79 7.39 9.22 3.84
C HIS A 79 8.39 10.31 4.18
N TRP A 80 8.74 10.42 5.46
CA TRP A 80 9.63 11.47 5.93
C TRP A 80 10.52 10.97 7.07
N GLY A 81 11.82 11.23 6.96
CA GLY A 81 12.83 10.79 7.91
C GLY A 81 14.18 11.38 7.58
N VAL A 82 15.23 10.95 8.30
CA VAL A 82 16.61 11.43 8.12
C VAL A 82 17.18 11.15 6.72
N TYR A 83 16.64 10.15 6.00
CA TYR A 83 17.00 9.88 4.61
C TYR A 83 16.74 11.08 3.69
N SER A 84 15.79 11.95 4.04
CA SER A 84 15.49 13.14 3.25
C SER A 84 16.67 14.13 3.18
N VAL A 85 17.61 14.07 4.12
CA VAL A 85 18.85 14.89 4.10
C VAL A 85 19.68 14.63 2.85
N LEU A 86 19.78 13.38 2.41
CA LEU A 86 20.48 13.01 1.19
C LEU A 86 19.69 13.37 -0.07
N GLY A 87 18.36 13.40 0.04
CA GLY A 87 17.47 13.68 -1.10
C GLY A 87 17.59 12.68 -2.23
N GLU A 88 17.61 11.38 -1.90
CA GLU A 88 17.75 10.28 -2.84
C GLU A 88 16.78 9.12 -2.54
N GLY A 89 15.68 9.42 -1.84
CA GLY A 89 14.67 8.44 -1.46
C GLY A 89 14.95 7.76 -0.12
N GLU A 90 13.97 7.00 0.35
CA GLU A 90 13.97 6.36 1.68
C GLU A 90 14.82 5.08 1.75
N TRP A 91 15.13 4.48 0.60
CA TRP A 91 15.96 3.27 0.51
C TRP A 91 17.46 3.56 0.39
N VAL A 92 17.87 4.82 0.43
CA VAL A 92 19.26 5.29 0.17
C VAL A 92 20.30 4.57 1.02
N MET A 93 20.00 4.21 2.27
CA MET A 93 20.92 3.46 3.14
C MET A 93 21.27 2.09 2.51
N ASN A 94 20.26 1.35 2.06
CA ASN A 94 20.46 0.03 1.45
C ASN A 94 21.02 0.13 0.03
N GLU A 95 20.53 1.04 -0.80
CA GLU A 95 20.96 1.22 -2.20
C GLU A 95 22.42 1.64 -2.30
N LYS A 96 22.85 2.55 -1.44
CA LYS A 96 24.25 3.01 -1.38
C LYS A 96 25.14 2.12 -0.50
N LYS A 97 24.57 1.06 0.08
CA LYS A 97 25.32 0.14 0.95
C LYS A 97 25.99 0.86 2.13
N MET A 98 25.29 1.83 2.71
CA MET A 98 25.82 2.61 3.81
C MET A 98 25.88 1.78 5.09
N SER A 99 27.00 1.92 5.81
CA SER A 99 27.11 1.40 7.17
C SER A 99 26.29 2.24 8.17
N ILE A 100 25.93 1.67 9.31
CA ILE A 100 25.31 2.39 10.43
C ILE A 100 26.14 3.62 10.79
N ALA A 101 27.48 3.47 10.94
CA ALA A 101 28.36 4.57 11.29
C ALA A 101 28.38 5.74 10.27
N GLU A 102 28.12 5.46 9.00
CA GLU A 102 27.96 6.48 7.97
C GLU A 102 26.59 7.11 8.04
N TYR A 103 25.54 6.31 8.23
CA TYR A 103 24.16 6.77 8.25
C TYR A 103 23.85 7.60 9.51
N GLU A 104 24.44 7.27 10.67
CA GLU A 104 24.32 8.05 11.92
C GLU A 104 24.89 9.48 11.85
N LYS A 105 25.56 9.84 10.76
CA LYS A 105 25.97 11.23 10.49
C LYS A 105 24.82 12.09 9.94
N LEU A 106 23.67 11.51 9.59
CA LEU A 106 22.53 12.23 9.04
C LEU A 106 21.66 12.90 10.11
N PRO A 107 21.30 12.25 11.25
CA PRO A 107 20.48 12.88 12.28
C PRO A 107 20.96 14.25 12.73
N PRO A 108 22.26 14.52 12.98
CA PRO A 108 22.74 15.86 13.32
C PRO A 108 22.53 16.93 12.24
N GLN A 109 22.25 16.53 10.99
CA GLN A 109 21.97 17.42 9.86
C GLN A 109 20.46 17.60 9.62
N PHE A 110 19.63 16.77 10.24
CA PHE A 110 18.17 16.81 10.11
C PHE A 110 17.58 17.82 11.08
N ASN A 111 17.25 19.01 10.57
CA ASN A 111 16.70 20.11 11.37
C ASN A 111 15.47 20.72 10.68
N PRO A 112 14.27 20.12 10.82
CA PRO A 112 13.08 20.51 10.08
C PRO A 112 12.40 21.77 10.64
N THR A 113 13.07 22.91 10.59
CA THR A 113 12.57 24.18 11.12
C THR A 113 11.38 24.77 10.37
N GLU A 114 11.10 24.30 9.16
CA GLU A 114 9.94 24.69 8.36
C GLU A 114 8.74 23.70 8.49
N PHE A 115 8.87 22.68 9.38
CA PHE A 115 7.76 21.77 9.66
C PHE A 115 6.61 22.52 10.33
N ASN A 116 5.44 22.48 9.69
CA ASN A 116 4.23 23.13 10.19
C ASN A 116 3.06 22.13 10.13
N PRO A 117 2.67 21.47 11.25
CA PRO A 117 1.60 20.48 11.25
C PRO A 117 0.24 21.09 10.88
N VAL A 118 0.01 22.39 11.17
CA VAL A 118 -1.23 23.09 10.79
C VAL A 118 -1.38 23.13 9.28
N GLU A 119 -0.33 23.48 8.55
CA GLU A 119 -0.31 23.54 7.09
C GLU A 119 -0.43 22.14 6.47
N TRP A 120 0.24 21.14 7.05
CA TRP A 120 0.20 19.77 6.56
C TRP A 120 -1.21 19.19 6.64
N VAL A 121 -1.86 19.33 7.80
CA VAL A 121 -3.24 18.84 8.00
C VAL A 121 -4.24 19.66 7.17
N ALA A 122 -4.08 20.98 7.09
CA ALA A 122 -4.91 21.82 6.25
C ALA A 122 -4.82 21.45 4.76
N LEU A 123 -3.61 21.09 4.27
CA LEU A 123 -3.40 20.64 2.90
C LEU A 123 -4.11 19.29 2.64
N ALA A 124 -3.99 18.33 3.56
CA ALA A 124 -4.70 17.06 3.45
C ALA A 124 -6.22 17.27 3.38
N LYS A 125 -6.77 18.13 4.24
CA LYS A 125 -8.20 18.51 4.20
C LYS A 125 -8.60 19.21 2.90
N ALA A 126 -7.77 20.14 2.44
CA ALA A 126 -8.02 20.86 1.19
C ALA A 126 -7.99 19.92 -0.02
N ALA A 127 -7.18 18.85 0.01
CA ALA A 127 -7.19 17.79 -0.99
C ALA A 127 -8.42 16.87 -0.91
N GLY A 128 -9.23 16.97 0.16
CA GLY A 128 -10.37 16.09 0.40
C GLY A 128 -10.04 14.80 1.17
N MET A 129 -8.81 14.65 1.65
CA MET A 129 -8.37 13.46 2.39
C MET A 129 -9.02 13.37 3.76
N LYS A 130 -9.24 12.15 4.24
CA LYS A 130 -9.92 11.85 5.51
C LYS A 130 -8.97 11.35 6.59
N TYR A 131 -7.79 10.90 6.22
CA TYR A 131 -6.76 10.41 7.11
C TYR A 131 -5.37 10.70 6.57
N ILE A 132 -4.38 10.64 7.47
CA ILE A 132 -2.96 10.74 7.17
C ILE A 132 -2.29 9.49 7.72
N THR A 133 -1.42 8.85 6.94
CA THR A 133 -0.47 7.84 7.37
C THR A 133 0.93 8.42 7.26
N ILE A 134 1.71 8.38 8.34
CA ILE A 134 3.08 8.91 8.36
C ILE A 134 4.07 7.88 8.89
N THR A 135 5.29 7.86 8.33
CA THR A 135 6.37 7.02 8.84
C THR A 135 6.76 7.41 10.25
N SER A 136 6.46 6.55 11.23
CA SER A 136 6.96 6.69 12.61
C SER A 136 8.38 6.17 12.74
N LYS A 137 8.70 5.08 12.05
CA LYS A 137 10.02 4.51 11.84
C LYS A 137 10.04 3.81 10.49
N HIS A 138 10.98 4.15 9.61
CA HIS A 138 11.21 3.44 8.35
C HIS A 138 12.29 2.34 8.53
N HIS A 139 12.70 1.67 7.48
CA HIS A 139 13.66 0.57 7.48
C HIS A 139 15.05 0.96 8.02
N ASP A 140 15.40 2.24 8.00
CA ASP A 140 16.63 2.79 8.56
C ASP A 140 16.68 2.78 10.11
N GLY A 141 15.57 2.40 10.74
CA GLY A 141 15.45 2.29 12.20
C GLY A 141 15.29 3.60 12.94
N PHE A 142 15.31 4.76 12.24
CA PHE A 142 15.23 6.07 12.89
C PHE A 142 13.78 6.39 13.28
N ALA A 143 13.55 6.65 14.58
CA ALA A 143 12.25 7.03 15.10
C ALA A 143 11.97 8.53 14.92
N MET A 144 10.85 8.88 14.27
CA MET A 144 10.41 10.27 14.07
C MET A 144 9.62 10.82 15.26
N PHE A 145 9.74 10.20 16.43
CA PHE A 145 9.05 10.54 17.67
C PHE A 145 9.98 10.37 18.87
N ASP A 146 9.62 10.93 20.03
CA ASP A 146 10.36 10.85 21.28
C ASP A 146 10.22 9.45 21.91
N SER A 147 11.06 8.49 21.48
CA SER A 147 11.05 7.12 21.97
C SER A 147 11.80 6.99 23.30
N LYS A 148 11.25 6.21 24.24
CA LYS A 148 11.92 5.93 25.53
C LYS A 148 12.57 4.55 25.55
N VAL A 149 12.35 3.74 24.50
CA VAL A 149 13.00 2.44 24.33
C VAL A 149 14.25 2.52 23.44
N SER A 150 14.53 3.69 22.85
CA SER A 150 15.69 3.96 22.01
C SER A 150 16.06 5.45 22.07
N ASP A 151 17.34 5.75 21.96
CA ASP A 151 17.85 7.13 21.76
C ASP A 151 18.12 7.44 20.27
N TYR A 152 17.82 6.48 19.36
CA TYR A 152 17.96 6.69 17.93
C TYR A 152 16.68 7.32 17.35
N ASP A 153 16.44 8.56 17.75
CA ASP A 153 15.21 9.27 17.43
C ASP A 153 15.43 10.78 17.16
N ILE A 154 14.37 11.44 16.72
CA ILE A 154 14.40 12.85 16.31
C ILE A 154 14.68 13.79 17.48
N VAL A 155 14.28 13.45 18.70
CA VAL A 155 14.48 14.31 19.89
C VAL A 155 15.91 14.18 20.40
N ASP A 156 16.43 12.97 20.48
CA ASP A 156 17.74 12.72 21.08
C ASP A 156 18.89 12.97 20.10
N ARG A 157 18.74 12.62 18.82
CA ARG A 157 19.84 12.63 17.83
C ARG A 157 19.85 13.81 16.88
N THR A 158 18.83 14.69 16.89
CA THR A 158 18.78 15.84 15.97
C THR A 158 18.87 17.18 16.71
N PRO A 159 19.29 18.27 16.04
CA PRO A 159 19.25 19.61 16.61
C PRO A 159 17.81 20.15 16.80
N TYR A 160 16.82 19.54 16.15
CA TYR A 160 15.41 19.96 16.21
C TYR A 160 14.78 19.78 17.59
N LYS A 161 15.13 18.70 18.30
CA LYS A 161 14.73 18.43 19.69
C LYS A 161 13.23 18.48 19.98
N ARG A 162 12.40 18.15 18.99
CA ARG A 162 10.93 18.16 19.12
C ARG A 162 10.32 16.94 18.49
N ASP A 163 9.28 16.41 19.10
CA ASP A 163 8.51 15.27 18.59
C ASP A 163 7.51 15.73 17.51
N VAL A 164 7.85 15.46 16.25
CA VAL A 164 7.02 15.86 15.11
C VAL A 164 5.72 15.05 15.02
N LEU A 165 5.73 13.78 15.47
CA LEU A 165 4.52 12.96 15.45
C LEU A 165 3.52 13.42 16.51
N LYS A 166 3.99 13.83 17.68
CA LYS A 166 3.13 14.42 18.72
C LYS A 166 2.46 15.69 18.23
N MET A 167 3.25 16.58 17.60
CA MET A 167 2.72 17.83 17.03
C MET A 167 1.68 17.55 15.93
N LEU A 168 1.94 16.57 15.07
CA LEU A 168 1.02 16.20 14.00
C LEU A 168 -0.25 15.53 14.55
N ALA A 169 -0.13 14.64 15.54
CA ALA A 169 -1.27 13.97 16.17
C ALA A 169 -2.23 14.95 16.84
N ASP A 170 -1.68 15.93 17.56
CA ASP A 170 -2.46 16.97 18.21
C ASP A 170 -3.23 17.83 17.19
N GLU A 171 -2.60 18.18 16.06
CA GLU A 171 -3.24 18.97 15.02
C GLU A 171 -4.25 18.14 14.21
N CYS A 172 -3.97 16.86 13.92
CA CYS A 172 -4.92 15.96 13.28
C CYS A 172 -6.21 15.84 14.11
N ARG A 173 -6.09 15.66 15.43
CA ARG A 173 -7.23 15.61 16.34
C ARG A 173 -8.02 16.91 16.33
N LYS A 174 -7.35 18.04 16.42
CA LYS A 174 -7.98 19.37 16.37
C LYS A 174 -8.73 19.62 15.08
N GLN A 175 -8.22 19.18 13.93
CA GLN A 175 -8.84 19.40 12.63
C GLN A 175 -9.76 18.26 12.17
N GLY A 176 -9.89 17.16 12.94
CA GLY A 176 -10.78 16.05 12.64
C GLY A 176 -10.27 15.12 11.52
N ILE A 177 -8.96 15.00 11.36
CA ILE A 177 -8.29 14.03 10.47
C ILE A 177 -7.84 12.83 11.31
N LYS A 178 -8.09 11.60 10.87
CA LYS A 178 -7.54 10.42 11.56
C LYS A 178 -6.06 10.23 11.18
N LEU A 179 -5.23 9.94 12.20
CA LEU A 179 -3.80 9.69 12.01
C LEU A 179 -3.51 8.21 12.12
N PHE A 180 -2.76 7.67 11.17
CA PHE A 180 -2.18 6.33 11.18
C PHE A 180 -0.67 6.44 11.24
N PHE A 181 -0.02 5.50 11.91
CA PHE A 181 1.43 5.41 11.90
C PHE A 181 1.87 4.24 11.01
N TYR A 182 2.65 4.54 9.98
CA TYR A 182 3.48 3.53 9.33
C TYR A 182 4.60 3.15 10.29
N HIS A 183 4.80 1.86 10.50
CA HIS A 183 5.86 1.35 11.35
C HIS A 183 6.56 0.17 10.68
N SER A 184 7.85 0.34 10.35
CA SER A 184 8.62 -0.73 9.76
C SER A 184 8.89 -1.85 10.75
N GLN A 185 8.55 -3.09 10.35
CA GLN A 185 8.96 -4.30 11.04
C GLN A 185 10.43 -4.64 10.75
N LEU A 186 10.90 -4.28 9.55
CA LEU A 186 12.31 -4.35 9.15
C LEU A 186 13.10 -3.21 9.80
N ASP A 187 14.35 -3.50 10.21
CA ASP A 187 15.24 -2.52 10.82
C ASP A 187 16.70 -2.78 10.40
N TRP A 188 17.29 -1.83 9.66
CA TRP A 188 18.67 -1.92 9.21
C TRP A 188 19.68 -1.44 10.26
N HIS A 189 19.21 -0.84 11.36
CA HIS A 189 20.04 -0.25 12.38
C HIS A 189 20.11 -1.10 13.65
N HIS A 190 18.98 -1.68 14.11
CA HIS A 190 18.90 -2.36 15.41
C HIS A 190 19.80 -3.61 15.48
N PRO A 191 20.70 -3.72 16.48
CA PRO A 191 21.64 -4.84 16.56
C PRO A 191 20.97 -6.21 16.71
N ASP A 192 19.83 -6.27 17.38
CA ASP A 192 19.10 -7.53 17.62
C ASP A 192 18.16 -7.92 16.46
N TYR A 193 18.07 -7.12 15.37
CA TYR A 193 17.43 -7.57 14.13
C TYR A 193 18.31 -8.62 13.46
N TYR A 194 18.35 -9.80 14.06
CA TYR A 194 19.23 -10.90 13.75
C TYR A 194 18.45 -12.24 13.69
N PRO A 195 18.77 -13.19 12.80
CA PRO A 195 19.73 -13.06 11.69
C PRO A 195 19.32 -12.01 10.68
N LEU A 196 20.25 -11.59 9.80
CA LEU A 196 19.97 -10.63 8.74
C LEU A 196 18.86 -11.16 7.82
N GLY A 197 17.97 -10.26 7.38
CA GLY A 197 16.94 -10.55 6.39
C GLY A 197 17.48 -10.53 4.95
N ARG A 198 16.60 -10.18 4.01
CA ARG A 198 16.94 -10.07 2.57
C ARG A 198 17.69 -8.78 2.24
N THR A 199 17.60 -7.77 3.11
CA THR A 199 18.12 -6.41 2.87
C THR A 199 19.04 -5.94 4.00
N GLY A 200 19.71 -4.80 3.81
CA GLY A 200 20.57 -4.17 4.82
C GLY A 200 21.83 -4.95 5.17
N HIS A 201 22.33 -5.79 4.28
CA HIS A 201 23.52 -6.62 4.53
C HIS A 201 24.79 -5.80 4.75
N PHE A 202 24.83 -4.56 4.30
CA PHE A 202 25.99 -3.68 4.36
C PHE A 202 25.96 -2.75 5.58
N SER A 203 24.93 -2.80 6.40
CA SER A 203 24.76 -1.89 7.53
C SER A 203 25.83 -2.05 8.61
N GLY A 204 26.53 -3.18 8.67
CA GLY A 204 27.54 -3.45 9.69
C GLY A 204 26.96 -3.85 11.05
N ARG A 205 25.72 -4.31 11.08
CA ARG A 205 25.11 -4.89 12.30
C ARG A 205 25.94 -6.06 12.82
N PRO A 206 25.93 -6.29 14.17
CA PRO A 206 26.63 -7.44 14.76
C PRO A 206 26.23 -8.75 14.10
N ALA A 207 27.18 -9.70 14.05
CA ALA A 207 26.94 -11.04 13.55
C ALA A 207 26.16 -11.93 14.55
N GLN A 208 25.73 -11.39 15.66
CA GLN A 208 24.94 -12.05 16.71
C GLN A 208 23.96 -11.05 17.29
N GLY A 209 22.76 -11.50 17.62
CA GLY A 209 21.69 -10.71 18.23
C GLY A 209 20.59 -11.61 18.75
N ASP A 210 19.64 -11.03 19.44
CA ASP A 210 18.49 -11.71 20.02
C ASP A 210 17.21 -11.22 19.33
N TRP A 211 16.67 -12.04 18.44
CA TRP A 211 15.47 -11.75 17.67
C TRP A 211 14.26 -11.32 18.55
N TYR A 212 14.10 -11.96 19.70
CA TYR A 212 12.98 -11.64 20.59
C TYR A 212 13.16 -10.32 21.34
N LYS A 213 14.40 -9.90 21.59
CA LYS A 213 14.67 -8.55 22.09
C LYS A 213 14.31 -7.49 21.06
N TYR A 214 14.60 -7.74 19.78
CA TYR A 214 14.14 -6.86 18.72
C TYR A 214 12.61 -6.75 18.69
N LEU A 215 11.88 -7.86 18.79
CA LEU A 215 10.42 -7.83 18.82
C LEU A 215 9.87 -7.12 20.06
N ASP A 216 10.51 -7.30 21.22
CA ASP A 216 10.13 -6.57 22.45
C ASP A 216 10.41 -5.08 22.33
N TYR A 217 11.50 -4.67 21.65
CA TYR A 217 11.77 -3.28 21.30
C TYR A 217 10.69 -2.70 20.39
N MET A 218 10.32 -3.40 19.32
CA MET A 218 9.25 -3.00 18.40
C MET A 218 7.91 -2.87 19.12
N ASP A 219 7.53 -3.86 19.94
CA ASP A 219 6.31 -3.82 20.77
C ASP A 219 6.35 -2.63 21.76
N GLY A 220 7.54 -2.28 22.28
CA GLY A 220 7.77 -1.11 23.12
C GLY A 220 7.45 0.19 22.39
N GLN A 221 7.99 0.39 21.20
CA GLN A 221 7.70 1.55 20.35
C GLN A 221 6.21 1.64 19.97
N LEU A 222 5.58 0.52 19.63
CA LEU A 222 4.15 0.49 19.35
C LEU A 222 3.32 0.89 20.58
N ARG A 223 3.71 0.45 21.76
CA ARG A 223 3.06 0.87 23.02
C ARG A 223 3.17 2.37 23.24
N GLU A 224 4.33 2.97 22.98
CA GLU A 224 4.51 4.42 23.07
C GLU A 224 3.57 5.16 22.12
N LEU A 225 3.52 4.72 20.84
CA LEU A 225 2.65 5.33 19.83
C LEU A 225 1.16 5.18 20.17
N LEU A 226 0.76 4.05 20.75
CA LEU A 226 -0.64 3.79 21.11
C LEU A 226 -1.09 4.46 22.42
N THR A 227 -0.15 4.90 23.29
CA THR A 227 -0.51 5.49 24.59
C THR A 227 -0.15 6.98 24.70
N GLY A 228 0.82 7.48 23.93
CA GLY A 228 1.34 8.86 24.03
C GLY A 228 0.69 9.87 23.07
N TYR A 229 0.02 9.41 22.02
CA TYR A 229 -0.40 10.25 20.89
C TYR A 229 -1.93 10.45 20.81
N GLY A 230 -2.67 9.98 21.80
CA GLY A 230 -4.14 10.01 21.84
C GLY A 230 -4.75 8.91 20.97
N GLU A 231 -6.02 9.09 20.59
CA GLU A 231 -6.68 8.13 19.70
C GLU A 231 -6.10 8.21 18.28
N ILE A 232 -5.60 7.07 17.77
CA ILE A 232 -5.08 6.95 16.40
C ILE A 232 -6.00 6.09 15.53
N GLY A 233 -5.90 6.26 14.21
CA GLY A 233 -6.66 5.48 13.23
C GLY A 233 -6.18 4.04 13.12
N GLY A 234 -4.86 3.82 13.26
CA GLY A 234 -4.29 2.49 13.19
C GLY A 234 -2.78 2.48 12.95
N ILE A 235 -2.26 1.27 12.74
CA ILE A 235 -0.87 0.97 12.41
C ILE A 235 -0.81 0.37 10.99
N TRP A 236 0.06 0.91 10.18
CA TRP A 236 0.41 0.50 8.86
C TRP A 236 1.79 -0.19 8.89
N PHE A 237 1.85 -1.51 8.91
CA PHE A 237 3.09 -2.26 8.97
C PHE A 237 3.70 -2.47 7.58
N ASP A 238 5.04 -2.55 7.56
CA ASP A 238 5.83 -2.90 6.39
C ASP A 238 7.10 -3.64 6.78
N GLY A 239 7.72 -4.35 5.83
CA GLY A 239 9.00 -5.00 6.04
C GLY A 239 8.94 -6.46 6.51
N TRP A 240 7.75 -7.03 6.77
CA TRP A 240 7.61 -8.46 7.08
C TRP A 240 8.25 -9.36 6.01
N TRP A 241 8.14 -8.98 4.76
CA TRP A 241 8.69 -9.68 3.59
C TRP A 241 10.22 -9.85 3.62
N ASP A 242 10.94 -9.09 4.44
CA ASP A 242 12.40 -9.21 4.60
C ASP A 242 12.79 -10.53 5.30
N LYS A 243 11.94 -11.03 6.20
CA LYS A 243 12.13 -12.28 6.95
C LYS A 243 10.83 -13.09 7.05
N PRO A 244 10.26 -13.59 5.94
CA PRO A 244 8.93 -14.23 5.93
C PRO A 244 8.88 -15.53 6.75
N ASP A 245 10.02 -16.18 6.97
CA ASP A 245 10.13 -17.43 7.71
C ASP A 245 10.43 -17.23 9.22
N ALA A 246 10.54 -15.96 9.69
CA ALA A 246 10.80 -15.67 11.08
C ALA A 246 9.51 -15.77 11.92
N ASP A 247 9.67 -16.17 13.19
CA ASP A 247 8.58 -16.03 14.16
C ASP A 247 8.46 -14.58 14.59
N TRP A 248 7.52 -13.86 13.96
CA TRP A 248 7.22 -12.44 14.22
C TRP A 248 6.33 -12.21 15.45
N ARG A 249 5.77 -13.27 16.05
CA ARG A 249 4.80 -13.17 17.15
C ARG A 249 3.65 -12.19 16.84
N LEU A 250 3.15 -12.22 15.59
CA LEU A 250 2.13 -11.26 15.12
C LEU A 250 0.86 -11.28 15.96
N ASP A 251 0.47 -12.45 16.46
CA ASP A 251 -0.66 -12.62 17.36
C ASP A 251 -0.52 -11.78 18.65
N LYS A 252 0.69 -11.78 19.24
CA LYS A 252 1.00 -10.98 20.44
C LYS A 252 1.00 -9.47 20.11
N THR A 253 1.66 -9.08 19.00
CA THR A 253 1.76 -7.67 18.58
C THR A 253 0.40 -7.12 18.19
N TYR A 254 -0.40 -7.85 17.40
CA TYR A 254 -1.74 -7.41 17.01
C TYR A 254 -2.71 -7.34 18.20
N LYS A 255 -2.61 -8.31 19.11
CA LYS A 255 -3.36 -8.27 20.38
C LYS A 255 -2.98 -7.06 21.22
N LEU A 256 -1.69 -6.72 21.35
CA LEU A 256 -1.22 -5.52 22.05
C LEU A 256 -1.89 -4.25 21.50
N ILE A 257 -1.97 -4.10 20.17
CA ILE A 257 -2.58 -2.94 19.52
C ILE A 257 -4.07 -2.87 19.85
N HIS A 258 -4.82 -3.96 19.68
CA HIS A 258 -6.26 -3.98 19.92
C HIS A 258 -6.62 -3.90 21.42
N ASP A 259 -5.76 -4.37 22.32
CA ASP A 259 -5.97 -4.20 23.76
C ASP A 259 -5.81 -2.73 24.19
N LEU A 260 -4.82 -2.03 23.62
CA LEU A 260 -4.55 -0.62 23.95
C LEU A 260 -5.53 0.34 23.28
N GLN A 261 -5.87 0.09 22.02
CA GLN A 261 -6.82 0.89 21.23
C GLN A 261 -7.71 -0.02 20.38
N PRO A 262 -8.86 -0.48 20.91
CA PRO A 262 -9.73 -1.43 20.21
C PRO A 262 -10.26 -0.97 18.85
N GLN A 263 -10.27 0.34 18.58
CA GLN A 263 -10.68 0.92 17.30
C GLN A 263 -9.52 1.07 16.31
N ALA A 264 -8.24 0.96 16.76
CA ALA A 264 -7.10 1.10 15.88
C ALA A 264 -7.06 -0.03 14.84
N LEU A 265 -6.96 0.34 13.57
CA LEU A 265 -6.92 -0.62 12.48
C LEU A 265 -5.49 -1.09 12.21
N ILE A 266 -5.35 -2.36 11.90
CA ILE A 266 -4.07 -2.98 11.56
C ILE A 266 -4.08 -3.37 10.09
N GLY A 267 -3.08 -2.90 9.33
CA GLY A 267 -2.77 -3.39 8.01
C GLY A 267 -1.28 -3.67 7.88
N SER A 268 -0.92 -4.60 7.01
CA SER A 268 0.47 -4.99 6.80
C SER A 268 0.78 -5.19 5.31
N ASN A 269 1.84 -4.53 4.84
CA ASN A 269 2.30 -4.58 3.45
C ASN A 269 3.19 -5.82 3.19
N HIS A 270 2.68 -6.99 3.55
CA HIS A 270 3.40 -8.26 3.39
C HIS A 270 3.15 -8.93 2.02
N HIS A 271 2.26 -8.37 1.20
CA HIS A 271 1.89 -8.85 -0.14
C HIS A 271 1.25 -10.26 -0.16
N GLN A 272 0.69 -10.70 0.96
CA GLN A 272 0.00 -11.98 1.12
C GLN A 272 -1.49 -11.76 1.37
N LYS A 273 -2.25 -12.85 1.53
CA LYS A 273 -3.59 -12.80 2.11
C LYS A 273 -3.49 -12.26 3.54
N PRO A 274 -4.51 -11.51 4.00
CA PRO A 274 -4.51 -10.99 5.37
C PRO A 274 -4.27 -12.06 6.42
N PHE A 275 -3.41 -11.76 7.39
CA PHE A 275 -3.21 -12.60 8.56
C PHE A 275 -4.31 -12.35 9.60
N ALA A 276 -4.49 -13.31 10.53
CA ALA A 276 -5.46 -13.16 11.61
C ALA A 276 -5.12 -11.94 12.47
N GLY A 277 -6.10 -11.06 12.69
CA GLY A 277 -5.93 -9.81 13.44
C GLY A 277 -5.71 -8.58 12.60
N GLU A 278 -5.55 -8.71 11.28
CA GLU A 278 -5.53 -7.56 10.37
C GLU A 278 -6.94 -7.04 10.08
N ASP A 279 -7.04 -5.75 9.81
CA ASP A 279 -8.29 -5.01 9.66
C ASP A 279 -8.52 -4.48 8.25
N PHE A 280 -7.45 -4.32 7.46
CA PHE A 280 -7.50 -3.96 6.05
C PHE A 280 -6.33 -4.57 5.28
N GLN A 281 -6.52 -4.78 3.98
CA GLN A 281 -5.54 -5.36 3.08
C GLN A 281 -4.99 -4.28 2.15
N MET A 282 -3.69 -4.34 1.88
CA MET A 282 -2.96 -3.34 1.10
C MET A 282 -2.49 -3.88 -0.24
N PHE A 283 -2.38 -2.95 -1.21
CA PHE A 283 -1.84 -3.18 -2.54
C PHE A 283 -0.90 -2.03 -2.89
N GLU A 284 0.40 -2.26 -2.81
CA GLU A 284 1.39 -1.23 -3.11
C GLU A 284 1.54 -1.05 -4.62
N LYS A 285 1.47 0.22 -5.09
CA LYS A 285 1.63 0.62 -6.51
C LYS A 285 0.79 -0.21 -7.49
N ASP A 286 -0.31 -0.77 -7.01
CA ASP A 286 -1.22 -1.59 -7.82
C ASP A 286 -2.67 -1.44 -7.34
N LEU A 287 -3.59 -1.53 -8.26
CA LEU A 287 -5.00 -1.60 -7.91
C LEU A 287 -5.37 -3.01 -7.48
N PRO A 288 -6.28 -3.22 -6.52
CA PRO A 288 -6.72 -4.56 -6.15
C PRO A 288 -7.11 -5.40 -7.39
N GLY A 289 -6.44 -6.56 -7.53
CA GLY A 289 -6.59 -7.46 -8.67
C GLY A 289 -5.81 -7.06 -9.93
N GLY A 290 -5.03 -5.99 -9.90
CA GLY A 290 -4.24 -5.50 -11.04
C GLY A 290 -3.05 -6.40 -11.39
N LYS A 291 -2.30 -6.87 -10.39
CA LYS A 291 -1.13 -7.75 -10.54
C LYS A 291 -0.04 -7.18 -11.46
N THR A 292 0.08 -5.85 -11.55
CA THR A 292 1.06 -5.16 -12.41
C THR A 292 2.40 -4.99 -11.69
N ALA A 293 2.38 -4.76 -10.39
CA ALA A 293 3.58 -4.76 -9.56
C ALA A 293 4.04 -6.20 -9.28
N GLU A 294 5.33 -6.47 -9.43
CA GLU A 294 5.87 -7.83 -9.34
C GLU A 294 5.61 -8.50 -7.99
N PHE A 295 5.70 -7.74 -6.92
CA PHE A 295 5.46 -8.21 -5.55
C PHE A 295 3.97 -8.48 -5.24
N ASN A 296 3.02 -8.01 -6.07
CA ASN A 296 1.58 -8.27 -5.92
C ASN A 296 1.06 -9.43 -6.79
N LYS A 297 1.90 -10.10 -7.56
CA LYS A 297 1.46 -11.16 -8.52
C LYS A 297 0.66 -12.27 -7.85
N ASP A 298 1.05 -12.66 -6.65
CA ASP A 298 0.44 -13.75 -5.90
C ASP A 298 -0.60 -13.26 -4.87
N SER A 299 -0.81 -11.94 -4.75
CA SER A 299 -1.80 -11.40 -3.83
C SER A 299 -3.22 -11.73 -4.30
N GLU A 300 -4.04 -12.26 -3.39
CA GLU A 300 -5.46 -12.49 -3.61
C GLU A 300 -6.29 -11.51 -2.79
N ILE A 301 -7.39 -11.04 -3.35
CA ILE A 301 -8.29 -10.14 -2.63
C ILE A 301 -9.04 -10.93 -1.55
N GLY A 302 -8.89 -10.51 -0.29
CA GLY A 302 -9.61 -11.02 0.87
C GLY A 302 -10.94 -10.31 1.08
N ASN A 303 -11.51 -10.51 2.27
CA ASN A 303 -12.82 -9.94 2.67
C ASN A 303 -12.69 -8.68 3.52
N LEU A 304 -11.48 -8.21 3.78
CA LEU A 304 -11.23 -7.00 4.56
C LEU A 304 -11.43 -5.74 3.72
N PRO A 305 -11.60 -4.56 4.34
CA PRO A 305 -11.41 -3.28 3.68
C PRO A 305 -10.11 -3.25 2.88
N LEU A 306 -10.13 -2.61 1.71
CA LEU A 306 -8.98 -2.57 0.81
C LEU A 306 -8.37 -1.17 0.77
N GLU A 307 -7.04 -1.11 0.65
CA GLU A 307 -6.30 0.12 0.39
C GLU A 307 -5.28 -0.12 -0.72
N THR A 308 -5.09 0.86 -1.59
CA THR A 308 -3.96 0.92 -2.50
C THR A 308 -3.17 2.19 -2.23
N CYS A 309 -1.85 2.12 -2.35
CA CYS A 309 -1.00 3.29 -2.22
C CYS A 309 -0.15 3.53 -3.47
N GLU A 310 0.09 4.81 -3.76
CA GLU A 310 0.87 5.25 -4.91
C GLU A 310 1.53 6.60 -4.60
N THR A 311 2.56 6.96 -5.35
CA THR A 311 3.31 8.21 -5.22
C THR A 311 2.85 9.24 -6.27
N ILE A 312 2.99 10.53 -5.96
CA ILE A 312 2.79 11.62 -6.96
C ILE A 312 3.91 11.61 -8.00
N ASN A 313 5.14 11.33 -7.58
CA ASN A 313 6.30 11.10 -8.44
C ASN A 313 6.65 9.59 -8.48
N LYS A 314 7.92 9.20 -8.53
CA LYS A 314 8.35 7.79 -8.52
C LYS A 314 8.83 7.32 -7.14
N SER A 315 9.27 8.26 -6.30
CA SER A 315 9.91 8.01 -5.00
C SER A 315 8.90 8.15 -3.85
N TRP A 316 9.05 7.34 -2.79
CA TRP A 316 8.28 7.52 -1.56
C TRP A 316 8.82 8.69 -0.74
N GLY A 317 10.10 8.63 -0.33
CA GLY A 317 10.79 9.74 0.33
C GLY A 317 11.25 10.83 -0.65
N TYR A 318 11.68 11.97 -0.10
CA TYR A 318 12.22 13.06 -0.91
C TYR A 318 13.38 12.59 -1.80
N ASN A 319 13.26 12.85 -3.09
CA ASN A 319 14.30 12.60 -4.07
C ASN A 319 14.46 13.83 -4.99
N LYS A 320 15.57 14.52 -4.81
CA LYS A 320 15.88 15.77 -5.55
C LYS A 320 16.05 15.55 -7.07
N ASN A 321 16.30 14.32 -7.50
CA ASN A 321 16.49 13.96 -8.90
C ASN A 321 15.20 13.47 -9.56
N ASP A 322 14.12 13.27 -8.80
CA ASP A 322 12.85 12.78 -9.31
C ASP A 322 11.91 13.94 -9.62
N THR A 323 11.87 14.30 -10.91
CA THR A 323 11.03 15.37 -11.44
C THR A 323 9.84 14.85 -12.26
N SER A 324 9.57 13.55 -12.19
CA SER A 324 8.50 12.90 -12.95
C SER A 324 7.19 12.88 -12.16
N PHE A 325 6.45 13.97 -12.15
CA PHE A 325 5.18 14.07 -11.44
C PHE A 325 4.02 13.58 -12.30
N LYS A 326 3.16 12.74 -11.70
CA LYS A 326 1.88 12.36 -12.32
C LYS A 326 0.97 13.58 -12.45
N THR A 327 0.20 13.63 -13.51
CA THR A 327 -0.78 14.68 -13.75
C THR A 327 -2.00 14.54 -12.82
N GLU A 328 -2.74 15.63 -12.64
CA GLU A 328 -4.03 15.62 -11.92
C GLU A 328 -4.97 14.53 -12.45
N ARG A 329 -5.07 14.39 -13.78
CA ARG A 329 -5.88 13.36 -14.43
C ARG A 329 -5.46 11.96 -14.01
N GLU A 330 -4.16 11.64 -14.04
CA GLU A 330 -3.65 10.32 -13.67
C GLU A 330 -3.97 10.00 -12.20
N LEU A 331 -3.77 10.97 -11.29
CA LEU A 331 -4.03 10.79 -9.86
C LEU A 331 -5.52 10.63 -9.55
N LEU A 332 -6.37 11.46 -10.15
CA LEU A 332 -7.83 11.37 -9.98
C LEU A 332 -8.38 10.08 -10.58
N GLN A 333 -7.95 9.70 -11.78
CA GLN A 333 -8.36 8.44 -12.39
C GLN A 333 -7.90 7.23 -11.57
N TYR A 334 -6.73 7.30 -10.92
CA TYR A 334 -6.29 6.25 -10.01
C TYR A 334 -7.20 6.15 -8.78
N LEU A 335 -7.54 7.27 -8.13
CA LEU A 335 -8.49 7.33 -7.01
C LEU A 335 -9.85 6.73 -7.39
N ILE A 336 -10.37 7.12 -8.55
CA ILE A 336 -11.67 6.65 -9.04
C ILE A 336 -11.63 5.14 -9.33
N ARG A 337 -10.56 4.65 -9.97
CA ARG A 337 -10.36 3.23 -10.24
C ARG A 337 -10.20 2.42 -8.95
N ALA A 338 -9.58 2.98 -7.91
CA ALA A 338 -9.51 2.38 -6.58
C ALA A 338 -10.90 2.28 -5.94
N ALA A 339 -11.67 3.38 -5.94
CA ALA A 339 -13.02 3.41 -5.40
C ALA A 339 -13.94 2.39 -6.08
N GLY A 340 -13.86 2.26 -7.41
CA GLY A 340 -14.61 1.27 -8.18
C GLY A 340 -14.21 -0.18 -7.89
N ARG A 341 -13.03 -0.41 -7.30
CA ARG A 341 -12.56 -1.70 -6.77
C ARG A 341 -12.78 -1.86 -5.27
N ASN A 342 -13.59 -0.98 -4.70
CA ASN A 342 -13.91 -0.95 -3.28
C ASN A 342 -12.70 -0.66 -2.36
N ALA A 343 -11.67 0.01 -2.89
CA ALA A 343 -10.46 0.34 -2.16
C ALA A 343 -10.36 1.84 -1.82
N ASN A 344 -9.66 2.15 -0.75
CA ASN A 344 -9.15 3.48 -0.47
C ASN A 344 -7.91 3.75 -1.33
N PHE A 345 -7.64 5.01 -1.59
CA PHE A 345 -6.41 5.49 -2.19
C PHE A 345 -5.59 6.28 -1.17
N LEU A 346 -4.40 5.79 -0.85
CA LEU A 346 -3.42 6.44 0.02
C LEU A 346 -2.33 7.05 -0.86
N LEU A 347 -2.37 8.37 -1.06
CA LEU A 347 -1.48 9.10 -1.97
C LEU A 347 -0.28 9.68 -1.22
N ASN A 348 0.91 9.31 -1.66
CA ASN A 348 2.17 9.64 -0.97
C ASN A 348 2.76 10.97 -1.39
N ILE A 349 3.32 11.66 -0.37
CA ILE A 349 4.26 12.77 -0.50
C ILE A 349 5.54 12.49 0.27
N GLY A 350 6.68 13.03 -0.22
CA GLY A 350 7.97 12.98 0.46
C GLY A 350 8.45 14.41 0.79
N PRO A 351 8.22 14.92 2.02
CA PRO A 351 8.64 16.26 2.38
C PRO A 351 10.16 16.45 2.36
N LEU A 352 10.60 17.69 2.14
CA LEU A 352 11.99 18.12 2.23
C LEU A 352 12.56 17.89 3.64
N PRO A 353 13.88 17.81 3.80
CA PRO A 353 14.51 17.68 5.12
C PRO A 353 14.21 18.85 6.05
N THR A 354 13.83 20.02 5.50
CA THR A 354 13.38 21.17 6.27
C THR A 354 11.97 21.04 6.84
N GLY A 355 11.21 20.03 6.42
CA GLY A 355 9.80 19.85 6.78
C GLY A 355 8.82 20.53 5.85
N LYS A 356 9.28 21.19 4.78
CA LYS A 356 8.41 21.80 3.78
C LYS A 356 7.91 20.77 2.76
N ILE A 357 6.62 20.86 2.40
CA ILE A 357 6.07 20.07 1.31
C ILE A 357 6.42 20.75 -0.01
N GLN A 358 6.88 19.96 -1.01
CA GLN A 358 7.26 20.47 -2.32
C GLN A 358 6.08 21.17 -3.02
N PRO A 359 6.31 22.31 -3.69
CA PRO A 359 5.26 23.07 -4.38
C PRO A 359 4.46 22.26 -5.38
N GLU A 360 5.11 21.32 -6.07
CA GLU A 360 4.50 20.41 -7.05
C GLU A 360 3.45 19.52 -6.38
N PHE A 361 3.76 18.96 -5.21
CA PHE A 361 2.81 18.17 -4.44
C PHE A 361 1.64 19.02 -3.95
N VAL A 362 1.92 20.22 -3.44
CA VAL A 362 0.88 21.17 -3.00
C VAL A 362 -0.08 21.50 -4.14
N SER A 363 0.45 21.75 -5.33
CA SER A 363 -0.36 22.06 -6.53
C SER A 363 -1.27 20.90 -6.91
N GLN A 364 -0.74 19.67 -7.01
CA GLN A 364 -1.50 18.48 -7.36
C GLN A 364 -2.60 18.18 -6.33
N LEU A 365 -2.27 18.25 -5.04
CA LEU A 365 -3.23 18.00 -3.96
C LEU A 365 -4.37 19.01 -3.96
N LYS A 366 -4.09 20.29 -4.20
CA LYS A 366 -5.12 21.32 -4.31
C LYS A 366 -6.03 21.12 -5.52
N ALA A 367 -5.47 20.74 -6.68
CA ALA A 367 -6.23 20.44 -7.86
C ALA A 367 -7.18 19.24 -7.65
N MET A 368 -6.65 18.14 -7.07
CA MET A 368 -7.49 17.00 -6.68
C MET A 368 -8.61 17.41 -5.71
N GLY A 369 -8.31 18.30 -4.75
CA GLY A 369 -9.30 18.80 -3.80
C GLY A 369 -10.44 19.59 -4.47
N GLN A 370 -10.16 20.38 -5.49
CA GLN A 370 -11.17 21.09 -6.27
C GLN A 370 -12.13 20.11 -6.97
N TRP A 371 -11.59 19.05 -7.56
CA TRP A 371 -12.40 17.99 -8.17
C TRP A 371 -13.23 17.26 -7.11
N MET A 372 -12.62 16.87 -5.97
CA MET A 372 -13.30 16.19 -4.87
C MET A 372 -14.39 17.02 -4.21
N ALA A 373 -14.22 18.33 -4.12
CA ALA A 373 -15.26 19.23 -3.60
C ALA A 373 -16.51 19.22 -4.51
N LYS A 374 -16.35 19.02 -5.81
CA LYS A 374 -17.44 19.02 -6.79
C LYS A 374 -18.08 17.66 -6.98
N TYR A 375 -17.27 16.61 -7.01
CA TYR A 375 -17.70 15.26 -7.43
C TYR A 375 -17.49 14.17 -6.36
N GLY A 376 -17.01 14.52 -5.19
CA GLY A 376 -16.64 13.57 -4.13
C GLY A 376 -17.80 12.68 -3.66
N ASP A 377 -19.07 13.07 -3.84
CA ASP A 377 -20.23 12.22 -3.54
C ASP A 377 -20.26 10.92 -4.37
N SER A 378 -19.63 10.92 -5.55
CA SER A 378 -19.47 9.72 -6.39
C SER A 378 -18.35 8.78 -5.92
N VAL A 379 -17.56 9.22 -4.91
CA VAL A 379 -16.40 8.50 -4.35
C VAL A 379 -16.61 8.16 -2.87
N TYR A 380 -16.85 9.17 -2.01
CA TYR A 380 -16.98 8.96 -0.56
C TYR A 380 -18.22 8.16 -0.17
N GLY A 381 -18.03 7.21 0.76
CA GLY A 381 -19.11 6.37 1.25
C GLY A 381 -19.70 5.43 0.20
N THR A 382 -19.00 5.26 -0.92
CA THR A 382 -19.41 4.31 -1.97
C THR A 382 -18.80 2.93 -1.74
N ARG A 383 -19.34 1.96 -2.47
CA ARG A 383 -18.73 0.63 -2.69
C ARG A 383 -18.54 0.43 -4.20
N GLY A 384 -17.82 -0.60 -4.59
CA GLY A 384 -17.75 -1.02 -5.99
C GLY A 384 -19.15 -1.20 -6.56
N GLY A 385 -19.39 -0.68 -7.75
CA GLY A 385 -20.71 -0.73 -8.38
C GLY A 385 -21.00 -2.07 -9.07
N PRO A 386 -22.16 -2.19 -9.69
CA PRO A 386 -22.66 -3.46 -10.25
C PRO A 386 -21.91 -3.94 -11.49
N ILE A 387 -21.12 -3.08 -12.13
CA ILE A 387 -20.31 -3.45 -13.30
C ILE A 387 -18.85 -3.57 -12.86
N THR A 388 -18.25 -4.75 -13.08
CA THR A 388 -16.83 -4.97 -12.84
C THR A 388 -15.99 -3.98 -13.65
N PRO A 389 -14.80 -3.57 -13.16
CA PRO A 389 -13.91 -2.64 -13.86
C PRO A 389 -13.69 -3.02 -15.32
N ARG A 390 -13.74 -2.04 -16.21
CA ARG A 390 -13.59 -2.18 -17.65
C ARG A 390 -12.51 -1.22 -18.17
N PRO A 391 -12.00 -1.41 -19.38
CA PRO A 391 -11.07 -0.45 -19.99
C PRO A 391 -11.61 0.99 -19.99
N TRP A 392 -12.90 1.18 -20.31
CA TRP A 392 -13.53 2.51 -20.32
C TRP A 392 -13.64 3.16 -18.94
N GLY A 393 -13.62 2.39 -17.82
CA GLY A 393 -13.73 2.94 -16.47
C GLY A 393 -14.27 1.97 -15.44
N VAL A 394 -14.96 2.52 -14.45
CA VAL A 394 -15.49 1.78 -13.29
C VAL A 394 -16.89 2.27 -12.91
N THR A 395 -17.56 1.50 -12.05
CA THR A 395 -18.77 1.97 -11.39
C THR A 395 -18.58 2.01 -9.87
N THR A 396 -19.18 3.01 -9.22
CA THR A 396 -19.33 3.07 -7.76
C THR A 396 -20.80 3.11 -7.40
N GLN A 397 -21.15 2.71 -6.18
CA GLN A 397 -22.54 2.70 -5.71
C GLN A 397 -22.68 3.21 -4.28
N LYS A 398 -23.73 4.04 -4.05
CA LYS A 398 -24.13 4.52 -2.73
C LYS A 398 -25.67 4.45 -2.60
N GLY A 399 -26.14 3.49 -1.84
CA GLY A 399 -27.58 3.20 -1.75
C GLY A 399 -28.17 2.87 -3.12
N LYS A 400 -29.18 3.65 -3.54
CA LYS A 400 -29.85 3.49 -4.84
C LYS A 400 -29.19 4.25 -5.99
N LYS A 401 -28.09 4.96 -5.74
CA LYS A 401 -27.35 5.69 -6.78
C LYS A 401 -26.18 4.86 -7.25
N VAL A 402 -26.08 4.68 -8.56
CA VAL A 402 -24.93 4.07 -9.24
C VAL A 402 -24.26 5.15 -10.08
N TYR A 403 -22.97 5.33 -9.90
CA TYR A 403 -22.16 6.29 -10.64
C TYR A 403 -21.32 5.52 -11.66
N PHE A 404 -21.42 5.89 -12.93
CA PHE A 404 -20.59 5.42 -14.01
C PHE A 404 -19.46 6.43 -14.20
N HIS A 405 -18.24 6.01 -13.98
CA HIS A 405 -17.05 6.81 -14.20
C HIS A 405 -16.43 6.39 -15.54
N ILE A 406 -16.62 7.23 -16.55
CA ILE A 406 -16.16 7.00 -17.91
C ILE A 406 -14.83 7.75 -18.08
N LEU A 407 -13.73 7.03 -17.95
CA LEU A 407 -12.38 7.55 -17.85
C LEU A 407 -11.60 7.54 -19.18
N ASP A 408 -11.94 6.57 -20.04
CA ASP A 408 -11.26 6.34 -21.30
C ASP A 408 -12.26 5.80 -22.34
N TRP A 409 -12.93 6.70 -23.03
CA TRP A 409 -13.90 6.39 -24.07
C TRP A 409 -14.01 7.57 -25.04
N GLN A 410 -14.14 7.28 -26.35
CA GLN A 410 -14.14 8.32 -27.38
C GLN A 410 -15.37 8.30 -28.27
N ASP A 411 -16.16 7.19 -28.26
CA ASP A 411 -17.35 7.08 -29.07
C ASP A 411 -18.59 7.73 -28.41
N SER A 412 -19.58 8.03 -29.23
CA SER A 412 -20.88 8.55 -28.74
C SER A 412 -21.77 7.48 -28.09
N LEU A 413 -21.50 6.20 -28.30
CA LEU A 413 -22.29 5.08 -27.78
C LEU A 413 -21.42 4.16 -26.94
N LEU A 414 -21.73 4.02 -25.66
CA LEU A 414 -21.03 3.10 -24.74
C LEU A 414 -21.90 1.88 -24.45
N PRO A 415 -21.53 0.69 -24.96
CA PRO A 415 -22.21 -0.54 -24.60
C PRO A 415 -21.89 -0.96 -23.17
N LEU A 416 -22.94 -1.32 -22.43
CA LEU A 416 -22.88 -1.71 -21.03
C LEU A 416 -23.55 -3.08 -20.85
N PRO A 417 -23.08 -3.93 -19.91
CA PRO A 417 -23.77 -5.19 -19.61
C PRO A 417 -25.17 -4.92 -19.04
N LYS A 418 -26.03 -5.93 -19.12
CA LYS A 418 -27.37 -5.86 -18.49
C LYS A 418 -27.20 -5.64 -16.98
N MET A 419 -27.97 -4.72 -16.45
CA MET A 419 -28.03 -4.45 -15.01
C MET A 419 -29.36 -4.94 -14.45
N HIS A 420 -29.33 -5.38 -13.20
CA HIS A 420 -30.53 -5.72 -12.46
C HIS A 420 -31.17 -4.47 -11.87
N GLY A 421 -32.49 -4.36 -11.96
CA GLY A 421 -33.26 -3.24 -11.40
C GLY A 421 -33.81 -2.30 -12.47
N ILE A 422 -34.66 -1.37 -12.04
CA ILE A 422 -35.31 -0.38 -12.90
C ILE A 422 -34.56 0.94 -12.79
N ILE A 423 -34.02 1.42 -13.89
CA ILE A 423 -33.42 2.75 -13.98
C ILE A 423 -34.53 3.77 -14.03
N ARG A 424 -34.70 4.58 -13.00
CA ARG A 424 -35.74 5.63 -12.91
C ARG A 424 -35.27 6.94 -13.52
N LYS A 425 -33.96 7.23 -13.40
CA LYS A 425 -33.37 8.46 -13.91
C LYS A 425 -31.91 8.22 -14.26
N ALA A 426 -31.42 8.85 -15.31
CA ALA A 426 -30.05 8.91 -15.70
C ALA A 426 -29.65 10.36 -16.01
N THR A 427 -28.50 10.82 -15.45
CA THR A 427 -28.08 12.21 -15.58
C THR A 427 -26.56 12.30 -15.66
N PHE A 428 -26.02 13.09 -16.56
CA PHE A 428 -24.60 13.47 -16.56
C PHE A 428 -24.35 14.42 -15.38
N LEU A 429 -23.56 13.99 -14.41
CA LEU A 429 -23.28 14.79 -13.20
C LEU A 429 -22.53 16.08 -13.53
N ASN A 430 -21.62 16.01 -14.52
CA ASN A 430 -20.77 17.12 -14.94
C ASN A 430 -21.59 18.28 -15.54
N THR A 431 -22.69 17.99 -16.26
CA THR A 431 -23.46 18.98 -17.02
C THR A 431 -24.91 19.15 -16.53
N GLY A 432 -25.40 18.21 -15.70
CA GLY A 432 -26.81 18.15 -15.29
C GLY A 432 -27.79 17.70 -16.38
N ARG A 433 -27.29 17.40 -17.60
CA ARG A 433 -28.11 16.93 -18.71
C ARG A 433 -28.63 15.52 -18.47
N LYS A 434 -29.86 15.23 -18.98
CA LYS A 434 -30.38 13.87 -19.01
C LYS A 434 -29.43 12.97 -19.84
N ALA A 435 -29.16 11.78 -19.34
CA ALA A 435 -28.45 10.75 -20.08
C ALA A 435 -29.48 9.76 -20.68
N ASP A 436 -29.36 9.50 -21.98
CA ASP A 436 -30.25 8.58 -22.66
C ASP A 436 -29.62 7.17 -22.65
N ILE A 437 -30.36 6.22 -22.08
CA ILE A 437 -29.97 4.83 -21.98
C ILE A 437 -30.99 3.99 -22.74
N ILE A 438 -30.52 3.23 -23.71
CA ILE A 438 -31.33 2.32 -24.51
C ILE A 438 -31.17 0.92 -23.89
N ASP A 439 -32.28 0.34 -23.43
CA ASP A 439 -32.32 -1.05 -22.97
C ASP A 439 -32.54 -1.98 -24.18
N THR A 440 -31.63 -2.95 -24.35
CA THR A 440 -31.67 -3.91 -25.43
C THR A 440 -31.72 -5.33 -24.86
N SER A 441 -31.97 -6.31 -25.71
CA SER A 441 -31.92 -7.73 -25.30
C SER A 441 -30.53 -8.17 -24.84
N GLN A 442 -29.46 -7.50 -25.28
CA GLN A 442 -28.07 -7.86 -25.01
C GLN A 442 -27.44 -7.07 -23.86
N GLY A 443 -28.05 -5.95 -23.45
CA GLY A 443 -27.54 -5.05 -22.43
C GLY A 443 -28.06 -3.65 -22.58
N LEU A 444 -27.33 -2.68 -22.01
CA LEU A 444 -27.67 -1.26 -22.10
C LEU A 444 -26.72 -0.57 -23.08
N VAL A 445 -27.19 0.49 -23.72
CA VAL A 445 -26.35 1.41 -24.50
C VAL A 445 -26.53 2.81 -23.96
N LEU A 446 -25.48 3.40 -23.44
CA LEU A 446 -25.48 4.80 -23.01
C LEU A 446 -25.07 5.67 -24.20
N ASN A 447 -25.94 6.66 -24.51
CA ASN A 447 -25.62 7.71 -25.47
C ASN A 447 -24.84 8.83 -24.77
N ILE A 448 -23.67 9.18 -25.30
CA ILE A 448 -22.76 10.24 -24.80
C ILE A 448 -22.74 11.35 -25.86
N PRO A 449 -23.60 12.37 -25.74
CA PRO A 449 -23.65 13.44 -26.73
C PRO A 449 -22.33 14.22 -26.80
N GLU A 450 -22.04 14.78 -27.96
CA GLU A 450 -20.91 15.67 -28.15
C GLU A 450 -20.94 16.83 -27.12
N GLY A 451 -19.76 17.19 -26.59
CA GLY A 451 -19.59 18.24 -25.58
C GLY A 451 -20.03 17.83 -24.15
N THR A 452 -20.32 16.53 -23.90
CA THR A 452 -20.59 16.03 -22.52
C THR A 452 -19.38 15.34 -21.90
N MET A 453 -18.38 14.98 -22.70
CA MET A 453 -17.16 14.35 -22.23
C MET A 453 -16.33 15.32 -21.39
N ASP A 454 -15.88 14.83 -20.22
CA ASP A 454 -14.96 15.53 -19.34
C ASP A 454 -13.56 14.90 -19.47
N PRO A 455 -12.48 15.69 -19.54
CA PRO A 455 -11.14 15.14 -19.78
C PRO A 455 -10.61 14.28 -18.63
N ILE A 456 -11.17 14.41 -17.43
CA ILE A 456 -10.77 13.61 -16.25
C ILE A 456 -11.72 12.42 -16.08
N ASP A 457 -13.03 12.71 -15.95
CA ASP A 457 -14.06 11.72 -15.64
C ASP A 457 -15.45 12.20 -16.07
N THR A 458 -16.02 11.55 -17.04
CA THR A 458 -17.43 11.76 -17.42
C THR A 458 -18.31 10.91 -16.53
N ILE A 459 -19.04 11.55 -15.61
CA ILE A 459 -19.82 10.86 -14.59
C ILE A 459 -21.31 10.81 -14.99
N VAL A 460 -21.87 9.60 -15.11
CA VAL A 460 -23.31 9.40 -15.26
C VAL A 460 -23.89 8.79 -14.00
N VAL A 461 -24.89 9.44 -13.42
CA VAL A 461 -25.60 8.98 -12.22
C VAL A 461 -26.86 8.28 -12.63
N LEU A 462 -27.05 7.06 -12.20
CA LEU A 462 -28.29 6.31 -12.30
C LEU A 462 -28.98 6.27 -10.93
N GLU A 463 -30.26 6.59 -10.89
CA GLU A 463 -31.15 6.36 -9.75
C GLU A 463 -31.98 5.09 -10.02
N MET A 464 -31.77 4.09 -9.18
CA MET A 464 -32.41 2.77 -9.29
C MET A 464 -33.73 2.68 -8.50
#